data_64f35575bcbe6af1d6512ce0ce5b849a
#
_entry.id   64f35575bcbe6af1d6512ce0ce5b849a
#
_cell.length_a   1.000
_cell.length_b   1.000
_cell.length_c   1.000
_cell.angle_alpha   90.00
_cell.angle_beta   90.00
_cell.angle_gamma   90.00
#
_symmetry.space_group_name_H-M   'P 1'
#
loop_
_entity.id
_entity.type
_entity.pdbx_description
1 polymer ?
#
loop_
_entity_poly.entity_id
_entity_poly.type
_entity_poly.pdbx_seq_one_letter_code
_entity_poly.pdbx_strand_id
1 'polypeptide(L)' 'MGKSGKKGGKRMTKKVLVEKLIALFQLKANQSLGTKQIFSELHLDTHPLKMLCMDILSDMVADDYISETEKGHYKYNDH' A
#
# COMPACT_ATOMS: atom_id res chain seq x y z
N MET A 1 18.39 -4.28 -23.61
CA MET A 1 18.04 -4.04 -23.39
C MET A 1 17.20 -4.06 -22.89
N GLY A 2 17.13 -4.19 -22.64
CA GLY A 2 16.56 -4.17 -22.32
C GLY A 2 15.71 -4.24 -21.84
N LYS A 3 15.86 -4.28 -21.65
CA LYS A 3 15.19 -4.12 -21.19
C LYS A 3 14.19 -4.06 -20.95
N SER A 4 14.23 -4.28 -21.13
CA SER A 4 13.42 -4.11 -21.00
C SER A 4 12.52 -4.16 -20.53
N GLY A 5 12.61 -4.29 -20.45
CA GLY A 5 11.94 -4.29 -20.14
C GLY A 5 11.12 -4.15 -19.82
N LYS A 6 11.36 -3.94 -19.95
CA LYS A 6 10.63 -3.61 -19.56
C LYS A 6 9.57 -3.65 -19.53
N LYS A 7 9.44 -3.74 -19.93
CA LYS A 7 8.26 -3.79 -19.87
C LYS A 7 7.61 -4.35 -18.92
N GLY A 8 8.01 -4.99 -18.78
CA GLY A 8 7.35 -5.61 -17.72
C GLY A 8 6.97 -4.67 -16.65
N GLY A 9 7.02 -3.47 -16.90
CA GLY A 9 6.68 -2.49 -15.90
C GLY A 9 5.31 -2.67 -15.24
N LYS A 10 4.55 -3.63 -15.72
CA LYS A 10 3.26 -3.88 -15.15
C LYS A 10 3.29 -4.71 -13.88
N ARG A 11 4.39 -5.39 -13.64
CA ARG A 11 4.48 -6.24 -12.48
C ARG A 11 4.73 -5.41 -11.23
N MET A 12 3.87 -5.59 -10.23
CA MET A 12 4.04 -4.88 -8.98
C MET A 12 4.74 -5.77 -7.97
N THR A 13 5.95 -5.40 -7.59
CA THR A 13 6.70 -6.13 -6.57
C THR A 13 6.35 -5.60 -5.19
N LYS A 14 6.76 -6.35 -4.16
CA LYS A 14 6.52 -5.91 -2.80
C LYS A 14 7.15 -4.54 -2.55
N LYS A 15 8.38 -4.34 -3.02
CA LYS A 15 9.07 -3.06 -2.81
C LYS A 15 8.28 -1.90 -3.44
N VAL A 16 7.82 -2.08 -4.68
CA VAL A 16 7.07 -1.04 -5.36
C VAL A 16 5.77 -0.76 -4.61
N LEU A 17 5.10 -1.81 -4.15
CA LEU A 17 3.85 -1.65 -3.43
C LEU A 17 4.07 -0.92 -2.10
N VAL A 18 5.14 -1.24 -1.38
CA VAL A 18 5.49 -0.53 -0.15
C VAL A 18 5.67 0.96 -0.43
N GLU A 19 6.40 1.30 -1.48
CA GLU A 19 6.64 2.69 -1.83
C GLU A 19 5.33 3.41 -2.17
N LYS A 20 4.46 2.74 -2.89
CA LYS A 20 3.16 3.34 -3.24
C LYS A 20 2.30 3.54 -2.00
N LEU A 21 2.31 2.59 -1.08
CA LEU A 21 1.56 2.72 0.16
C LEU A 21 2.08 3.87 1.01
N ILE A 22 3.41 3.99 1.12
CA ILE A 22 4.00 5.09 1.87
C ILE A 22 3.57 6.43 1.28
N ALA A 23 3.67 6.56 -0.04
CA ALA A 23 3.28 7.80 -0.72
C ALA A 23 1.79 8.09 -0.50
N LEU A 24 0.95 7.07 -0.58
CA LEU A 24 -0.49 7.26 -0.39
C LEU A 24 -0.81 7.74 1.02
N PHE A 25 -0.21 7.11 2.03
CA PHE A 25 -0.46 7.52 3.41
C PHE A 25 0.07 8.92 3.70
N GLN A 26 1.21 9.27 3.12
CA GLN A 26 1.74 10.62 3.30
C GLN A 26 0.85 11.66 2.62
N LEU A 27 0.35 11.33 1.43
CA LEU A 27 -0.54 12.23 0.69
C LEU A 27 -1.84 12.47 1.46
N LYS A 28 -2.34 11.45 2.12
CA LYS A 28 -3.61 11.50 2.83
C LYS A 28 -3.41 11.37 4.33
N ALA A 29 -2.39 12.03 4.85
CA ALA A 29 -1.97 11.87 6.24
C ALA A 29 -3.06 12.22 7.24
N ASN A 30 -3.99 13.08 6.87
CA ASN A 30 -5.05 13.50 7.77
C ASN A 30 -6.31 12.63 7.67
N GLN A 31 -6.26 11.57 6.89
CA GLN A 31 -7.43 10.74 6.63
C GLN A 31 -7.17 9.30 7.01
N SER A 32 -8.24 8.66 7.48
CA SER A 32 -8.24 7.22 7.69
C SER A 32 -8.61 6.56 6.37
N LEU A 33 -7.83 5.59 5.93
CA LEU A 33 -8.01 4.93 4.64
C LEU A 33 -8.48 3.50 4.86
N GLY A 34 -9.61 3.16 4.26
CA GLY A 34 -10.09 1.78 4.29
C GLY A 34 -9.33 0.91 3.29
N THR A 35 -9.29 -0.39 3.54
CA THR A 35 -8.59 -1.31 2.65
C THR A 35 -9.16 -1.25 1.24
N LYS A 36 -10.47 -1.14 1.10
CA LYS A 36 -11.08 -1.05 -0.22
C LYS A 36 -10.62 0.20 -0.96
N GLN A 37 -10.52 1.30 -0.23
CA GLN A 37 -10.04 2.55 -0.82
C GLN A 37 -8.59 2.41 -1.25
N ILE A 38 -7.76 1.78 -0.42
CA ILE A 38 -6.36 1.57 -0.74
C ILE A 38 -6.22 0.71 -1.99
N PHE A 39 -6.98 -0.38 -2.07
CA PHE A 39 -6.96 -1.25 -3.25
C PHE A 39 -7.34 -0.47 -4.50
N SER A 40 -8.35 0.39 -4.40
CA SER A 40 -8.81 1.19 -5.52
C SER A 40 -7.76 2.20 -5.95
N GLU A 41 -7.17 2.90 -4.98
CA GLU A 41 -6.18 3.94 -5.27
C GLU A 41 -4.94 3.35 -5.94
N LEU A 42 -4.56 2.14 -5.56
CA LEU A 42 -3.37 1.50 -6.09
C LEU A 42 -3.67 0.52 -7.22
N HIS A 43 -4.93 0.44 -7.63
CA HIS A 43 -5.36 -0.44 -8.73
C HIS A 43 -5.01 -1.90 -8.48
N LEU A 44 -5.22 -2.34 -7.24
CA LEU A 44 -4.95 -3.73 -6.85
C LEU A 44 -6.20 -4.55 -7.13
N ASP A 45 -6.24 -5.14 -8.30
CA ASP A 45 -7.44 -5.83 -8.76
C ASP A 45 -7.31 -7.36 -8.76
N THR A 46 -6.18 -7.89 -8.33
CA THR A 46 -6.01 -9.33 -8.21
C THR A 46 -5.89 -9.72 -6.75
N HIS A 47 -6.32 -10.96 -6.45
CA HIS A 47 -6.26 -11.46 -5.09
C HIS A 47 -4.83 -11.48 -4.52
N PRO A 48 -3.81 -11.97 -5.26
CA PRO A 48 -2.46 -11.97 -4.73
C PRO A 48 -1.95 -10.57 -4.36
N LEU A 49 -2.28 -9.57 -5.17
CA LEU A 49 -1.85 -8.20 -4.87
C LEU A 49 -2.54 -7.66 -3.63
N LYS A 50 -3.83 -7.97 -3.47
CA LYS A 50 -4.56 -7.54 -2.29
C LYS A 50 -3.98 -8.18 -1.03
N MET A 51 -3.65 -9.47 -1.10
CA MET A 51 -3.07 -10.16 0.04
C MET A 51 -1.69 -9.62 0.38
N LEU A 52 -0.88 -9.34 -0.63
CA LEU A 52 0.43 -8.73 -0.42
C LEU A 52 0.29 -7.38 0.25
N CYS A 53 -0.69 -6.58 -0.20
CA CYS A 53 -0.96 -5.29 0.40
C CYS A 53 -1.33 -5.43 1.87
N MET A 54 -2.17 -6.40 2.21
CA MET A 54 -2.55 -6.62 3.60
C MET A 54 -1.36 -6.99 4.47
N ASP A 55 -0.45 -7.82 3.93
CA ASP A 55 0.79 -8.16 4.62
C ASP A 55 1.62 -6.91 4.91
N ILE A 56 1.76 -6.05 3.91
CA ILE A 56 2.54 -4.83 4.07
C ILE A 56 1.89 -3.91 5.08
N LEU A 57 0.57 -3.77 5.04
CA LEU A 57 -0.14 -2.93 6.01
C LEU A 57 0.09 -3.43 7.43
N SER A 58 0.08 -4.74 7.62
CA SER A 58 0.35 -5.34 8.92
C SER A 58 1.76 -4.99 9.41
N ASP A 59 2.74 -5.08 8.50
CA ASP A 59 4.12 -4.72 8.83
C ASP A 59 4.23 -3.25 9.18
N MET A 60 3.53 -2.39 8.45
CA MET A 60 3.58 -0.96 8.70
C MET A 60 2.95 -0.59 10.04
N VAL A 61 1.90 -1.32 10.44
CA VAL A 61 1.32 -1.13 11.77
C VAL A 61 2.30 -1.58 12.85
N ALA A 62 2.94 -2.72 12.62
CA ALA A 62 3.94 -3.24 13.57
C ALA A 62 5.11 -2.28 13.74
N ASP A 63 5.48 -1.58 12.67
CA ASP A 63 6.57 -0.60 12.70
C ASP A 63 6.11 0.76 13.21
N ASP A 64 4.85 0.89 13.58
CA ASP A 64 4.29 2.13 14.09
C ASP A 64 4.29 3.26 13.06
N TYR A 65 4.34 2.90 11.78
CA TYR A 65 4.28 3.87 10.69
C TYR A 65 2.86 4.34 10.44
N ILE A 66 1.91 3.42 10.56
CA ILE A 66 0.48 3.71 10.48
C ILE A 66 -0.21 3.06 11.67
N SER A 67 -1.43 3.49 11.94
CA SER A 67 -2.26 2.91 13.00
C SER A 67 -3.58 2.44 12.39
N GLU A 68 -4.08 1.33 12.89
CA GLU A 68 -5.41 0.86 12.52
C GLU A 68 -6.42 1.57 13.41
N THR A 69 -7.19 2.49 12.81
CA THR A 69 -8.14 3.31 13.56
C THR A 69 -9.45 2.57 13.81
N GLU A 70 -9.86 1.77 12.84
CA GLU A 70 -11.01 0.89 12.92
C GLU A 70 -10.65 -0.36 12.15
N LYS A 71 -11.41 -1.41 12.34
CA LYS A 71 -11.17 -2.63 11.62
C LYS A 71 -11.16 -2.35 10.12
N GLY A 72 -10.03 -2.60 9.48
CA GLY A 72 -9.88 -2.39 8.05
C GLY A 72 -9.61 -0.95 7.65
N HIS A 73 -9.35 -0.06 8.60
CA HIS A 73 -9.04 1.35 8.31
C HIS A 73 -7.72 1.72 8.97
N TYR A 74 -6.92 2.48 8.23
CA TYR A 74 -5.56 2.83 8.67
C TYR A 74 -5.32 4.31 8.46
N LYS A 75 -4.49 4.86 9.32
CA LYS A 75 -4.14 6.27 9.26
C LYS A 75 -2.65 6.43 9.49
N TYR A 76 -2.05 7.36 8.77
CA TYR A 76 -0.64 7.68 8.92
C TYR A 76 -0.35 8.19 10.33
N ASN A 77 0.72 7.68 10.94
CA ASN A 77 1.16 8.15 12.25
C ASN A 77 2.06 9.35 12.05
N ASP A 78 1.57 10.52 12.41
CA ASP A 78 2.30 11.76 12.29
C ASP A 78 3.00 12.03 13.63
N HIS A 79 4.30 11.91 13.62
CA HIS A 79 5.08 12.12 14.83
C HIS A 79 5.66 13.50 14.91
#